data_934dd750f4142616f36bd349b069baff
#
_entry.id   934dd750f4142616f36bd349b069baff
#
_cell.length_a   1.000
_cell.length_b   1.000
_cell.length_c   1.000
_cell.angle_alpha   90.00
_cell.angle_beta   90.00
_cell.angle_gamma   90.00
#
_symmetry.space_group_name_H-M   'P 1'
#
loop_
_entity.id
_entity.type
_entity.pdbx_description
1 polymer ?
#
loop_
_entity_poly.entity_id
_entity_poly.type
_entity_poly.pdbx_seq_one_letter_code
_entity_poly.pdbx_strand_id
1 'polypeptide(L)'
;RPKGWPVSRSFPDRLTTNESSPFTETSSFSEHLRRQAPELLPAGSAGGGVGSEPRAGESLPHGTTIVALRYPGGVLIAGDRRSTQGNMIAGRDVQKVYITDDYTANGIAGTAALAVEFARLYAVELEHYEKLEGVPMTFAGKVNRLAIMVRGNLGAALQGFVALPLLVGYDLADADGDAAGRIVSFDAAGGWHIEEEGYQAVGSGSLFAKASVKKLYR
;
A
#
# COMPACT_ATOMS: atom_id res chain seq x y z
N ARG A 1 -25.64 -24.31 -32.62
CA ARG A 1 -24.40 -24.89 -32.04
C ARG A 1 -23.21 -24.13 -32.61
N PRO A 2 -22.39 -23.41 -31.86
CA PRO A 2 -21.15 -22.87 -32.36
C PRO A 2 -20.04 -23.90 -32.22
N LYS A 3 -19.18 -23.92 -33.21
CA LYS A 3 -18.09 -24.85 -33.47
C LYS A 3 -16.98 -24.70 -32.43
N GLY A 4 -16.44 -25.85 -31.97
CA GLY A 4 -15.36 -25.96 -30.99
C GLY A 4 -14.04 -25.37 -31.49
N TRP A 5 -13.28 -24.82 -30.56
CA TRP A 5 -11.89 -24.43 -30.71
C TRP A 5 -11.00 -25.66 -30.67
N PRO A 6 -9.98 -25.77 -31.52
CA PRO A 6 -9.04 -26.88 -31.48
C PRO A 6 -8.08 -26.74 -30.30
N VAL A 7 -8.16 -27.68 -29.38
CA VAL A 7 -7.15 -27.93 -28.34
C VAL A 7 -6.11 -28.85 -28.98
N SER A 8 -4.90 -28.37 -29.17
CA SER A 8 -3.66 -29.15 -29.19
C SER A 8 -2.56 -28.36 -29.89
N ARG A 9 -1.72 -27.67 -29.14
CA ARG A 9 -0.32 -27.53 -29.47
C ARG A 9 0.49 -27.99 -28.28
N SER A 10 1.09 -29.17 -28.42
CA SER A 10 2.12 -29.70 -27.55
C SER A 10 3.27 -28.67 -27.43
N PHE A 11 3.53 -28.23 -26.21
CA PHE A 11 4.78 -27.55 -25.89
C PHE A 11 5.93 -28.55 -26.02
N PRO A 12 7.04 -28.19 -26.66
CA PRO A 12 8.21 -29.06 -26.69
C PRO A 12 8.81 -29.17 -25.29
N ASP A 13 8.97 -30.40 -24.81
CA ASP A 13 9.82 -30.78 -23.70
C ASP A 13 11.27 -30.36 -23.99
N ARG A 14 11.68 -29.18 -23.52
CA ARG A 14 13.09 -28.82 -23.34
C ARG A 14 13.25 -27.93 -22.13
N LEU A 15 13.21 -28.51 -20.94
CA LEU A 15 13.77 -27.92 -19.74
C LEU A 15 14.61 -28.97 -19.02
N THR A 16 15.74 -29.36 -19.65
CA THR A 16 16.87 -29.95 -18.94
C THR A 16 18.11 -29.17 -19.35
N THR A 17 18.26 -27.97 -18.84
CA THR A 17 19.55 -27.35 -18.58
C THR A 17 19.44 -26.69 -17.22
N ASN A 18 20.33 -27.11 -16.37
CA ASN A 18 20.56 -26.64 -15.01
C ASN A 18 21.17 -25.22 -15.06
N GLU A 19 20.38 -24.25 -15.51
CA GLU A 19 20.70 -22.85 -15.38
C GLU A 19 19.84 -22.32 -14.24
N SER A 20 20.51 -21.98 -13.14
CA SER A 20 19.92 -21.29 -12.00
C SER A 20 19.10 -20.11 -12.51
N SER A 21 17.78 -20.17 -12.27
CA SER A 21 16.85 -19.10 -12.61
C SER A 21 17.36 -17.79 -11.99
N PRO A 22 17.53 -16.69 -12.74
CA PRO A 22 18.03 -15.43 -12.20
C PRO A 22 17.10 -14.79 -11.16
N PHE A 23 15.93 -15.41 -10.91
CA PHE A 23 14.93 -14.93 -9.95
C PHE A 23 14.99 -15.59 -8.57
N THR A 24 15.90 -16.56 -8.34
CA THR A 24 15.88 -17.35 -7.09
C THR A 24 16.75 -16.78 -5.98
N GLU A 25 17.53 -15.71 -6.18
CA GLU A 25 18.49 -15.26 -5.17
C GLU A 25 18.25 -13.87 -4.58
N THR A 26 17.25 -13.10 -5.03
CA THR A 26 17.00 -11.78 -4.51
C THR A 26 15.55 -11.58 -4.09
N SER A 27 15.31 -11.33 -2.82
CA SER A 27 13.99 -11.01 -2.26
C SER A 27 13.54 -9.56 -2.52
N SER A 28 14.37 -8.73 -3.19
CA SER A 28 14.13 -7.32 -3.43
C SER A 28 14.31 -6.95 -4.89
N PHE A 29 13.28 -6.32 -5.48
CA PHE A 29 13.32 -5.80 -6.84
C PHE A 29 14.46 -4.77 -7.05
N SER A 30 14.72 -3.94 -6.07
CA SER A 30 15.84 -2.98 -6.12
C SER A 30 17.22 -3.66 -6.14
N GLU A 31 17.36 -4.78 -5.45
CA GLU A 31 18.58 -5.60 -5.47
C GLU A 31 18.76 -6.26 -6.84
N HIS A 32 17.68 -6.76 -7.43
CA HIS A 32 17.69 -7.32 -8.79
C HIS A 32 18.09 -6.25 -9.82
N LEU A 33 17.54 -5.04 -9.74
CA LEU A 33 17.91 -3.93 -10.61
C LEU A 33 19.38 -3.54 -10.43
N ARG A 34 19.92 -3.50 -9.21
CA ARG A 34 21.35 -3.21 -8.99
C ARG A 34 22.27 -4.19 -9.69
N ARG A 35 21.87 -5.46 -9.81
CA ARG A 35 22.68 -6.51 -10.43
C ARG A 35 22.53 -6.59 -11.94
N GLN A 36 21.31 -6.37 -12.45
CA GLN A 36 21.01 -6.63 -13.87
C GLN A 36 20.94 -5.37 -14.72
N ALA A 37 20.55 -4.23 -14.15
CA ALA A 37 20.33 -2.99 -14.87
C ALA A 37 20.55 -1.76 -13.97
N PRO A 38 21.80 -1.54 -13.47
CA PRO A 38 22.10 -0.45 -12.55
C PRO A 38 21.80 0.94 -13.11
N GLU A 39 21.78 1.07 -14.43
CA GLU A 39 21.43 2.31 -15.15
C GLU A 39 19.94 2.71 -14.99
N LEU A 40 19.07 1.78 -14.61
CA LEU A 40 17.65 2.04 -14.35
C LEU A 40 17.40 2.53 -12.91
N LEU A 41 18.41 2.51 -12.06
CA LEU A 41 18.29 3.03 -10.72
C LEU A 41 18.39 4.57 -10.73
N PRO A 42 17.62 5.27 -9.90
CA PRO A 42 17.73 6.71 -9.74
C PRO A 42 19.17 7.13 -9.42
N ALA A 43 19.65 8.23 -10.02
CA ALA A 43 20.97 8.77 -9.75
C ALA A 43 21.14 9.08 -8.26
N GLY A 44 22.02 8.35 -7.59
CA GLY A 44 22.20 8.40 -6.13
C GLY A 44 22.15 7.02 -5.46
N SER A 45 21.57 6.03 -6.09
CA SER A 45 21.54 4.64 -5.59
C SER A 45 22.75 3.81 -6.04
N ALA A 46 23.57 4.30 -6.97
CA ALA A 46 24.72 3.61 -7.54
C ALA A 46 26.00 3.64 -6.66
N GLY A 47 25.98 4.30 -5.52
CA GLY A 47 27.15 4.50 -4.66
C GLY A 47 27.25 3.65 -3.40
N GLY A 48 26.33 2.72 -3.16
CA GLY A 48 26.34 1.84 -1.99
C GLY A 48 27.07 0.53 -2.27
N GLY A 49 28.39 0.49 -2.06
CA GLY A 49 29.13 -0.76 -1.99
C GLY A 49 28.56 -1.65 -0.89
N VAL A 50 28.62 -2.97 -1.10
CA VAL A 50 28.32 -3.99 -0.10
C VAL A 50 29.11 -3.66 1.18
N GLY A 51 28.43 -3.14 2.21
CA GLY A 51 29.06 -2.82 3.49
C GLY A 51 28.82 -1.43 4.07
N SER A 52 28.13 -0.51 3.37
CA SER A 52 27.71 0.73 4.03
C SER A 52 26.42 0.49 4.80
N GLU A 53 26.56 0.25 6.10
CA GLU A 53 25.47 0.45 7.05
C GLU A 53 24.82 1.81 6.77
N PRO A 54 23.46 1.94 6.84
CA PRO A 54 22.82 3.24 6.75
C PRO A 54 23.49 4.17 7.76
N ARG A 55 24.02 5.31 7.30
CA ARG A 55 24.59 6.30 8.20
C ARG A 55 23.59 6.58 9.31
N ALA A 56 24.00 6.36 10.55
CA ALA A 56 23.22 6.53 11.76
C ALA A 56 22.82 8.01 11.99
N GLY A 57 22.20 8.67 11.02
CA GLY A 57 21.79 10.06 11.04
C GLY A 57 20.60 10.35 10.14
N GLU A 58 20.26 9.47 9.22
CA GLU A 58 19.19 9.68 8.23
C GLU A 58 18.05 8.66 8.32
N SER A 59 17.76 8.18 9.52
CA SER A 59 16.53 7.42 9.76
C SER A 59 15.34 8.36 9.61
N LEU A 60 14.69 8.30 8.46
CA LEU A 60 13.37 8.91 8.27
C LEU A 60 12.43 8.43 9.36
N PRO A 61 11.54 9.30 9.90
CA PRO A 61 10.66 8.90 11.00
C PRO A 61 9.70 7.80 10.57
N HIS A 62 9.87 6.60 11.12
CA HIS A 62 9.10 5.40 10.81
C HIS A 62 8.49 4.78 12.06
N GLY A 63 7.55 5.43 12.68
CA GLY A 63 6.81 4.86 13.79
C GLY A 63 5.32 4.99 13.52
N THR A 64 4.70 4.00 12.89
CA THR A 64 3.28 4.04 12.57
C THR A 64 2.64 2.69 12.81
N THR A 65 1.47 2.70 13.44
CA THR A 65 0.58 1.54 13.49
C THR A 65 -0.82 2.02 13.10
N ILE A 66 -1.36 1.48 12.02
CA ILE A 66 -2.73 1.74 11.59
C ILE A 66 -3.43 0.40 11.49
N VAL A 67 -4.64 0.33 12.02
CA VAL A 67 -5.49 -0.87 12.05
C VAL A 67 -6.83 -0.52 11.46
N ALA A 68 -7.35 -1.41 10.63
CA ALA A 68 -8.72 -1.36 10.14
C ALA A 68 -9.46 -2.65 10.49
N LEU A 69 -10.75 -2.52 10.79
CA LEU A 69 -11.64 -3.60 11.17
C LEU A 69 -12.97 -3.43 10.44
N ARG A 70 -13.51 -4.52 9.89
CA ARG A 70 -14.88 -4.60 9.41
C ARG A 70 -15.78 -5.15 10.50
N TYR A 71 -16.99 -4.62 10.61
CA TYR A 71 -18.02 -5.12 11.51
C TYR A 71 -19.38 -5.07 10.81
N PRO A 72 -20.41 -5.77 11.31
CA PRO A 72 -21.73 -5.69 10.71
C PRO A 72 -22.22 -4.23 10.64
N GLY A 73 -22.47 -3.75 9.42
CA GLY A 73 -22.93 -2.38 9.17
C GLY A 73 -21.83 -1.33 8.99
N GLY A 74 -20.52 -1.71 8.94
CA GLY A 74 -19.51 -0.70 8.68
C GLY A 74 -18.05 -1.16 8.73
N VAL A 75 -17.19 -0.16 8.74
CA VAL A 75 -15.74 -0.33 8.85
C VAL A 75 -15.17 0.73 9.79
N LEU A 76 -14.14 0.37 10.54
CA LEU A 76 -13.42 1.24 11.45
C LEU A 76 -11.95 1.29 11.06
N ILE A 77 -11.35 2.47 11.16
CA ILE A 77 -9.89 2.64 11.05
C ILE A 77 -9.38 3.43 12.25
N ALA A 78 -8.25 3.00 12.80
CA ALA A 78 -7.59 3.66 13.91
C ALA A 78 -6.08 3.69 13.69
N GLY A 79 -5.42 4.73 14.18
CA GLY A 79 -3.97 4.89 14.09
C GLY A 79 -3.39 5.43 15.38
N ASP A 80 -2.14 5.05 15.69
CA ASP A 80 -1.38 5.70 16.75
C ASP A 80 -1.01 7.12 16.36
N ARG A 81 -0.67 7.95 17.34
CA ARG A 81 -0.33 9.37 17.12
C ARG A 81 1.14 9.70 17.39
N ARG A 82 1.99 8.69 17.59
CA ARG A 82 3.40 8.88 17.89
C ARG A 82 4.24 8.99 16.61
N SER A 83 5.07 10.02 16.53
CA SER A 83 6.16 10.13 15.56
C SER A 83 7.49 9.85 16.24
N THR A 84 8.34 9.05 15.62
CA THR A 84 9.68 8.75 16.10
C THR A 84 10.71 9.13 15.03
N GLN A 85 11.85 9.65 15.47
CA GLN A 85 13.00 9.94 14.61
C GLN A 85 14.22 9.25 15.24
N GLY A 86 14.69 8.20 14.60
CA GLY A 86 15.67 7.29 15.21
C GLY A 86 15.11 6.72 16.53
N ASN A 87 15.86 6.89 17.62
CA ASN A 87 15.49 6.40 18.95
C ASN A 87 14.71 7.43 19.79
N MET A 88 14.37 8.61 19.24
CA MET A 88 13.67 9.66 19.95
C MET A 88 12.21 9.79 19.52
N ILE A 89 11.34 10.20 20.46
CA ILE A 89 9.97 10.60 20.15
C ILE A 89 10.01 12.03 19.64
N ALA A 90 9.71 12.23 18.36
CA ALA A 90 9.65 13.55 17.74
C ALA A 90 8.31 14.26 17.97
N GLY A 91 7.22 13.50 18.16
CA GLY A 91 5.89 14.04 18.42
C GLY A 91 4.94 13.00 18.97
N ARG A 92 3.90 13.43 19.69
CA ARG A 92 2.88 12.57 20.31
C ARG A 92 1.47 12.84 19.80
N ASP A 93 1.32 13.76 18.86
CA ASP A 93 0.04 14.22 18.36
C ASP A 93 0.01 14.36 16.84
N VAL A 94 0.53 13.33 16.15
CA VAL A 94 0.56 13.29 14.69
C VAL A 94 -0.67 12.56 14.18
N GLN A 95 -1.43 13.22 13.32
CA GLN A 95 -2.55 12.59 12.62
C GLN A 95 -2.03 11.61 11.58
N LYS A 96 -2.57 10.40 11.55
CA LYS A 96 -2.22 9.34 10.61
C LYS A 96 -3.42 8.74 9.89
N VAL A 97 -4.62 9.09 10.32
CA VAL A 97 -5.89 8.70 9.72
C VAL A 97 -6.61 9.96 9.27
N TYR A 98 -7.05 9.96 8.02
CA TYR A 98 -7.66 11.10 7.35
C TYR A 98 -9.01 10.68 6.76
N ILE A 99 -10.04 11.43 7.05
CA ILE A 99 -11.33 11.31 6.35
C ILE A 99 -11.12 11.93 4.97
N THR A 100 -11.46 11.20 3.92
CA THR A 100 -11.24 11.63 2.53
C THR A 100 -12.52 12.02 1.82
N ASP A 101 -13.65 11.44 2.23
CA ASP A 101 -15.02 11.88 1.90
C ASP A 101 -16.02 11.29 2.92
N ASP A 102 -17.32 11.43 2.66
CA ASP A 102 -18.39 11.00 3.59
C ASP A 102 -18.38 9.49 3.87
N TYR A 103 -17.82 8.68 2.97
CA TYR A 103 -17.88 7.22 3.03
C TYR A 103 -16.50 6.55 3.06
N THR A 104 -15.41 7.33 3.01
CA THR A 104 -14.05 6.76 3.01
C THR A 104 -13.10 7.50 3.94
N ALA A 105 -12.18 6.73 4.51
CA ALA A 105 -11.05 7.23 5.27
C ALA A 105 -9.77 6.50 4.86
N ASN A 106 -8.65 7.16 5.01
CA ASN A 106 -7.34 6.65 4.62
C ASN A 106 -6.34 6.79 5.77
N GLY A 107 -5.68 5.71 6.10
CA GLY A 107 -4.54 5.71 7.02
C GLY A 107 -3.26 5.47 6.23
N ILE A 108 -2.22 6.27 6.44
CA ILE A 108 -0.99 6.16 5.65
C ILE A 108 0.21 5.92 6.56
N ALA A 109 0.88 4.79 6.34
CA ALA A 109 2.14 4.47 6.98
C ALA A 109 3.31 4.87 6.08
N GLY A 110 4.44 5.27 6.66
CA GLY A 110 5.66 5.65 5.95
C GLY A 110 6.14 7.06 6.31
N THR A 111 6.66 7.80 5.35
CA THR A 111 7.20 9.14 5.54
C THR A 111 6.10 10.14 5.87
N ALA A 112 6.16 10.79 7.03
CA ALA A 112 5.08 11.62 7.56
C ALA A 112 4.67 12.76 6.61
N ALA A 113 5.62 13.46 5.99
CA ALA A 113 5.32 14.55 5.05
C ALA A 113 4.53 14.06 3.84
N LEU A 114 4.95 12.93 3.25
CA LEU A 114 4.25 12.31 2.13
C LEU A 114 2.85 11.82 2.54
N ALA A 115 2.70 11.26 3.74
CA ALA A 115 1.41 10.78 4.21
C ALA A 115 0.37 11.92 4.25
N VAL A 116 0.76 13.09 4.76
CA VAL A 116 -0.12 14.28 4.79
C VAL A 116 -0.45 14.76 3.38
N GLU A 117 0.55 14.85 2.51
CA GLU A 117 0.38 15.28 1.12
C GLU A 117 -0.57 14.34 0.35
N PHE A 118 -0.32 13.03 0.42
CA PHE A 118 -1.18 12.03 -0.20
C PHE A 118 -2.63 12.12 0.26
N ALA A 119 -2.83 12.22 1.58
CA ALA A 119 -4.18 12.30 2.14
C ALA A 119 -4.93 13.54 1.64
N ARG A 120 -4.26 14.69 1.61
CA ARG A 120 -4.84 15.95 1.13
C ARG A 120 -5.13 15.93 -0.36
N LEU A 121 -4.15 15.51 -1.17
CA LEU A 121 -4.33 15.43 -2.63
C LEU A 121 -5.45 14.46 -2.99
N TYR A 122 -5.50 13.30 -2.32
CA TYR A 122 -6.55 12.33 -2.56
C TYR A 122 -7.93 12.86 -2.22
N ALA A 123 -8.11 13.53 -1.08
CA ALA A 123 -9.39 14.15 -0.72
C ALA A 123 -9.83 15.22 -1.74
N VAL A 124 -8.90 16.08 -2.18
CA VAL A 124 -9.17 17.10 -3.21
C VAL A 124 -9.56 16.46 -4.54
N GLU A 125 -8.93 15.36 -4.92
CA GLU A 125 -9.26 14.63 -6.15
C GLU A 125 -10.67 14.03 -6.11
N LEU A 126 -11.09 13.47 -4.96
CA LEU A 126 -12.44 12.95 -4.80
C LEU A 126 -13.48 14.06 -4.85
N GLU A 127 -13.23 15.17 -4.13
CA GLU A 127 -14.11 16.34 -4.14
C GLU A 127 -14.20 16.98 -5.54
N HIS A 128 -13.09 17.08 -6.26
CA HIS A 128 -13.05 17.60 -7.62
C HIS A 128 -13.88 16.72 -8.56
N TYR A 129 -13.71 15.39 -8.48
CA TYR A 129 -14.51 14.47 -9.29
C TYR A 129 -16.00 14.65 -9.04
N GLU A 130 -16.42 14.69 -7.77
CA GLU A 130 -17.83 14.87 -7.41
C GLU A 130 -18.42 16.19 -7.91
N LYS A 131 -17.63 17.29 -7.84
CA LYS A 131 -18.08 18.59 -8.38
C LYS A 131 -18.21 18.62 -9.90
N LEU A 132 -17.38 17.86 -10.61
CA LEU A 132 -17.45 17.80 -12.09
C LEU A 132 -18.56 16.88 -12.57
N GLU A 133 -18.69 15.70 -11.97
CA GLU A 133 -19.61 14.66 -12.40
C GLU A 133 -21.01 14.76 -11.73
N GLY A 134 -21.12 15.56 -10.66
CA GLY A 134 -22.36 15.70 -9.88
C GLY A 134 -22.73 14.47 -9.04
N VAL A 135 -21.87 13.46 -8.98
CA VAL A 135 -22.03 12.23 -8.21
C VAL A 135 -20.69 11.82 -7.57
N PRO A 136 -20.70 11.22 -6.37
CA PRO A 136 -19.48 10.73 -5.76
C PRO A 136 -18.85 9.60 -6.58
N MET A 137 -17.52 9.50 -6.51
CA MET A 137 -16.78 8.43 -7.16
C MET A 137 -17.14 7.08 -6.52
N THR A 138 -17.32 6.03 -7.33
CA THR A 138 -17.56 4.66 -6.84
C THR A 138 -16.38 4.18 -6.00
N PHE A 139 -16.61 3.25 -5.07
CA PHE A 139 -15.54 2.71 -4.22
C PHE A 139 -14.37 2.13 -5.06
N ALA A 140 -14.68 1.38 -6.11
CA ALA A 140 -13.68 0.87 -7.04
C ALA A 140 -12.89 1.98 -7.74
N GLY A 141 -13.56 3.07 -8.13
CA GLY A 141 -12.92 4.27 -8.68
C GLY A 141 -11.94 4.91 -7.70
N LYS A 142 -12.35 5.03 -6.43
CA LYS A 142 -11.52 5.54 -5.34
C LYS A 142 -10.26 4.70 -5.12
N VAL A 143 -10.40 3.37 -5.10
CA VAL A 143 -9.26 2.43 -5.01
C VAL A 143 -8.29 2.63 -6.17
N ASN A 144 -8.80 2.64 -7.40
CA ASN A 144 -7.97 2.83 -8.60
C ASN A 144 -7.27 4.20 -8.61
N ARG A 145 -7.97 5.27 -8.18
CA ARG A 145 -7.37 6.61 -8.11
C ARG A 145 -6.21 6.65 -7.13
N LEU A 146 -6.39 6.07 -5.94
CA LEU A 146 -5.32 5.99 -4.94
C LEU A 146 -4.14 5.13 -5.43
N ALA A 147 -4.41 4.01 -6.10
CA ALA A 147 -3.39 3.15 -6.70
C ALA A 147 -2.52 3.90 -7.73
N ILE A 148 -3.14 4.73 -8.58
CA ILE A 148 -2.42 5.57 -9.56
C ILE A 148 -1.53 6.58 -8.83
N MET A 149 -2.02 7.23 -7.77
CA MET A 149 -1.23 8.18 -6.97
C MET A 149 -0.02 7.50 -6.33
N VAL A 150 -0.22 6.32 -5.71
CA VAL A 150 0.88 5.53 -5.10
C VAL A 150 1.91 5.14 -6.16
N ARG A 151 1.47 4.65 -7.31
CA ARG A 151 2.35 4.30 -8.43
C ARG A 151 3.13 5.50 -8.95
N GLY A 152 2.52 6.68 -9.01
CA GLY A 152 3.18 7.93 -9.38
C GLY A 152 4.33 8.32 -8.43
N ASN A 153 4.29 7.85 -7.18
CA ASN A 153 5.33 8.08 -6.18
C ASN A 153 6.44 7.00 -6.17
N LEU A 154 6.44 6.03 -7.09
CA LEU A 154 7.38 4.92 -7.08
C LEU A 154 8.85 5.39 -7.10
N GLY A 155 9.15 6.45 -7.86
CA GLY A 155 10.49 7.03 -7.90
C GLY A 155 10.99 7.53 -6.54
N ALA A 156 10.14 8.17 -5.76
CA ALA A 156 10.47 8.61 -4.40
C ALA A 156 10.52 7.41 -3.43
N ALA A 157 9.65 6.42 -3.62
CA ALA A 157 9.64 5.20 -2.81
C ALA A 157 10.94 4.41 -2.95
N LEU A 158 11.53 4.35 -4.16
CA LEU A 158 12.85 3.74 -4.39
C LEU A 158 14.00 4.49 -3.67
N GLN A 159 13.80 5.76 -3.33
CA GLN A 159 14.73 6.57 -2.54
C GLN A 159 14.45 6.51 -1.04
N GLY A 160 13.49 5.67 -0.60
CA GLY A 160 13.11 5.52 0.81
C GLY A 160 11.93 6.39 1.25
N PHE A 161 11.41 7.27 0.41
CA PHE A 161 10.23 8.09 0.69
C PHE A 161 8.95 7.30 0.40
N VAL A 162 8.62 6.39 1.28
CA VAL A 162 7.51 5.43 1.09
C VAL A 162 6.22 5.96 1.71
N ALA A 163 5.10 5.78 1.02
CA ALA A 163 3.75 5.95 1.54
C ALA A 163 2.96 4.66 1.26
N LEU A 164 2.47 4.02 2.32
CA LEU A 164 1.69 2.78 2.27
C LEU A 164 0.28 3.07 2.80
N PRO A 165 -0.69 3.33 1.93
CA PRO A 165 -2.06 3.58 2.33
C PRO A 165 -2.77 2.32 2.81
N LEU A 166 -3.72 2.52 3.74
CA LEU A 166 -4.76 1.59 4.12
C LEU A 166 -6.08 2.34 3.96
N LEU A 167 -6.81 2.04 2.88
CA LEU A 167 -8.09 2.67 2.58
C LEU A 167 -9.21 1.84 3.21
N VAL A 168 -10.13 2.52 3.88
CA VAL A 168 -11.39 1.94 4.33
C VAL A 168 -12.55 2.72 3.76
N GLY A 169 -13.64 2.05 3.50
CA GLY A 169 -14.83 2.73 3.03
C GLY A 169 -16.08 1.89 3.14
N TYR A 170 -17.21 2.57 2.98
CA TYR A 170 -18.51 1.97 2.88
C TYR A 170 -18.93 2.00 1.40
N ASP A 171 -19.13 0.81 0.82
CA ASP A 171 -19.50 0.68 -0.58
C ASP A 171 -21.02 0.78 -0.71
N LEU A 172 -21.50 1.92 -1.21
CA LEU A 172 -22.93 2.17 -1.38
C LEU A 172 -23.61 1.25 -2.39
N ALA A 173 -22.84 0.64 -3.31
CA ALA A 173 -23.37 -0.33 -4.26
C ALA A 173 -23.74 -1.67 -3.60
N ASP A 174 -23.10 -1.99 -2.46
CA ASP A 174 -23.32 -3.21 -1.68
C ASP A 174 -23.99 -2.92 -0.32
N ALA A 175 -24.66 -1.77 -0.19
CA ALA A 175 -25.17 -1.25 1.09
C ALA A 175 -26.20 -2.17 1.79
N ASP A 176 -26.82 -3.10 1.06
CA ASP A 176 -27.81 -4.03 1.62
C ASP A 176 -27.21 -5.27 2.30
N GLY A 177 -25.85 -5.37 2.35
CA GLY A 177 -25.15 -6.52 2.90
C GLY A 177 -24.20 -6.18 4.05
N ASP A 178 -23.94 -7.17 4.92
CA ASP A 178 -22.90 -7.10 5.97
C ASP A 178 -21.50 -6.83 5.41
N ALA A 179 -21.35 -6.91 4.09
CA ALA A 179 -20.10 -6.75 3.35
C ALA A 179 -19.86 -5.34 2.81
N ALA A 180 -20.74 -4.36 3.08
CA ALA A 180 -20.58 -2.98 2.58
C ALA A 180 -19.31 -2.28 3.10
N GLY A 181 -18.81 -2.65 4.29
CA GLY A 181 -17.52 -2.19 4.80
C GLY A 181 -16.37 -2.84 4.02
N ARG A 182 -15.51 -2.03 3.43
CA ARG A 182 -14.34 -2.47 2.64
C ARG A 182 -13.05 -2.00 3.27
N ILE A 183 -12.04 -2.86 3.21
CA ILE A 183 -10.66 -2.54 3.61
C ILE A 183 -9.76 -2.88 2.43
N VAL A 184 -8.91 -1.95 2.03
CA VAL A 184 -7.97 -2.14 0.91
C VAL A 184 -6.57 -1.71 1.33
N SER A 185 -5.62 -2.62 1.21
CA SER A 185 -4.20 -2.36 1.42
C SER A 185 -3.49 -2.14 0.08
N PHE A 186 -2.44 -1.31 0.12
CA PHE A 186 -1.65 -0.96 -1.06
C PHE A 186 -0.18 -1.27 -0.81
N ASP A 187 0.52 -1.68 -1.86
CA ASP A 187 1.97 -1.74 -1.89
C ASP A 187 2.59 -0.46 -2.48
N ALA A 188 3.90 -0.33 -2.37
CA ALA A 188 4.61 0.86 -2.84
C ALA A 188 4.61 1.03 -4.37
N ALA A 189 4.27 0.00 -5.13
CA ALA A 189 4.17 0.03 -6.58
C ALA A 189 2.75 0.37 -7.07
N GLY A 190 1.80 0.59 -6.15
CA GLY A 190 0.40 0.85 -6.46
C GLY A 190 -0.42 -0.42 -6.74
N GLY A 191 0.09 -1.60 -6.39
CA GLY A 191 -0.70 -2.80 -6.27
C GLY A 191 -1.66 -2.67 -5.08
N TRP A 192 -2.83 -3.28 -5.17
CA TRP A 192 -3.81 -3.23 -4.09
C TRP A 192 -4.49 -4.58 -3.87
N HIS A 193 -4.96 -4.79 -2.66
CA HIS A 193 -5.66 -6.00 -2.25
C HIS A 193 -6.85 -5.64 -1.35
N ILE A 194 -8.02 -6.23 -1.64
CA ILE A 194 -9.21 -6.14 -0.78
C ILE A 194 -9.08 -7.21 0.30
N GLU A 195 -9.21 -6.80 1.56
CA GLU A 195 -9.09 -7.69 2.70
C GLU A 195 -10.38 -8.47 2.95
N GLU A 196 -10.30 -9.79 2.83
CA GLU A 196 -11.44 -10.69 3.03
C GLU A 196 -11.59 -11.10 4.49
N GLU A 197 -10.49 -11.21 5.26
CA GLU A 197 -10.51 -11.60 6.67
C GLU A 197 -11.20 -10.57 7.60
N GLY A 198 -11.54 -9.39 7.07
CA GLY A 198 -12.26 -8.35 7.80
C GLY A 198 -11.39 -7.48 8.69
N TYR A 199 -10.08 -7.65 8.69
CA TYR A 199 -9.15 -6.77 9.40
C TYR A 199 -7.80 -6.68 8.69
N GLN A 200 -7.14 -5.53 8.82
CA GLN A 200 -5.81 -5.29 8.28
C GLN A 200 -5.06 -4.28 9.14
N ALA A 201 -3.73 -4.31 9.07
CA ALA A 201 -2.88 -3.30 9.69
C ALA A 201 -1.67 -2.99 8.81
N VAL A 202 -1.22 -1.73 8.85
CA VAL A 202 -0.03 -1.27 8.14
C VAL A 202 0.89 -0.48 9.07
N GLY A 203 2.17 -0.38 8.69
CA GLY A 203 3.21 0.29 9.45
C GLY A 203 4.04 -0.65 10.33
N SER A 204 5.03 -0.10 11.03
CA SER A 204 6.03 -0.86 11.79
C SER A 204 5.44 -1.71 12.93
N GLY A 205 4.32 -1.30 13.52
CA GLY A 205 3.60 -2.04 14.56
C GLY A 205 2.52 -3.00 14.03
N SER A 206 2.35 -3.13 12.71
CA SER A 206 1.27 -3.89 12.09
C SER A 206 1.24 -5.37 12.50
N LEU A 207 2.39 -6.02 12.64
CA LEU A 207 2.46 -7.44 13.04
C LEU A 207 1.86 -7.67 14.44
N PHE A 208 2.18 -6.79 15.39
CA PHE A 208 1.63 -6.86 16.76
C PHE A 208 0.13 -6.57 16.78
N ALA A 209 -0.28 -5.55 16.01
CA ALA A 209 -1.68 -5.18 15.89
C ALA A 209 -2.50 -6.32 15.26
N LYS A 210 -2.05 -6.90 14.15
CA LYS A 210 -2.71 -8.05 13.49
C LYS A 210 -2.81 -9.25 14.40
N ALA A 211 -1.75 -9.59 15.13
CA ALA A 211 -1.76 -10.72 16.08
C ALA A 211 -2.78 -10.51 17.20
N SER A 212 -2.88 -9.28 17.72
CA SER A 212 -3.85 -8.93 18.78
C SER A 212 -5.28 -8.97 18.26
N VAL A 213 -5.54 -8.38 17.09
CA VAL A 213 -6.87 -8.37 16.47
C VAL A 213 -7.30 -9.79 16.14
N LYS A 214 -6.47 -10.59 15.47
CA LYS A 214 -6.78 -11.98 15.11
C LYS A 214 -7.27 -12.82 16.29
N LYS A 215 -6.76 -12.55 17.49
CA LYS A 215 -7.17 -13.25 18.72
C LYS A 215 -8.56 -12.89 19.20
N LEU A 216 -9.02 -11.67 18.93
CA LEU A 216 -10.25 -11.09 19.47
C LEU A 216 -11.37 -10.92 18.43
N TYR A 217 -11.02 -10.84 17.16
CA TYR A 217 -11.95 -10.64 16.04
C TYR A 217 -12.77 -11.91 15.81
N ARG A 218 -14.11 -11.75 15.78
CA ARG A 218 -15.08 -12.84 15.59
C ARG A 218 -16.13 -12.41 14.58
#